data_b94e8a9154b9b87b3ab1022f3dc36404
#
_entry.id   b94e8a9154b9b87b3ab1022f3dc36404
#
_cell.length_a   1.000
_cell.length_b   1.000
_cell.length_c   1.000
_cell.angle_alpha   90.00
_cell.angle_beta   90.00
_cell.angle_gamma   90.00
#
_symmetry.space_group_name_H-M   'P 1'
#
loop_
_entity.id
_entity.type
_entity.pdbx_description
1 polymer ?
#
loop_
_entity_poly.entity_id
_entity_poly.type
_entity_poly.pdbx_seq_one_letter_code
_entity_poly.pdbx_strand_id
1 'polypeptide(L)'
;LTATWARHYGDYPSADTYGYRNGDLEKEEYREEIFVGYRHFDRENLPVLFPFGYGLSYTSFLIRQRSVREETNSLELAVSVQNTGGTYAGKETVQVYATFPQTGMEKEKKRLVGFAKTKCLLPGEIQQLEIKIPKNMLASFSEEQSAWYLEDGTYGIWIGADSQKLEQAWEFDVYERTITEHTCRLEAAESDAGKLSAAEEQKVHLTGKIPAEELIPLLYGHVEQNSSTLGAAGIRVPGSAGETTHALEQPYGIRALIMADGPAGI
;
A
#
# COMPACT_ATOMS: atom_id res chain seq x y z
N LEU A 1 11.45 -4.58 8.31
CA LEU A 1 10.47 -5.22 7.43
C LEU A 1 9.31 -4.27 7.15
N THR A 2 8.95 -4.11 5.89
CA THR A 2 7.82 -3.29 5.44
C THR A 2 6.53 -4.13 5.26
N ALA A 3 6.45 -5.25 5.94
CA ALA A 3 5.31 -6.14 5.98
C ALA A 3 5.21 -6.79 7.36
N THR A 4 4.00 -7.19 7.75
CA THR A 4 3.76 -8.02 8.92
C THR A 4 3.83 -9.47 8.51
N TRP A 5 4.60 -10.28 9.23
CA TRP A 5 4.74 -11.70 8.96
C TRP A 5 3.91 -12.50 9.97
N ALA A 6 2.96 -13.25 9.45
CA ALA A 6 2.15 -14.18 10.23
C ALA A 6 2.99 -15.33 10.79
N ARG A 7 2.48 -16.00 11.81
CA ARG A 7 3.06 -17.27 12.30
C ARG A 7 2.70 -18.42 11.38
N HIS A 8 1.49 -18.40 10.84
CA HIS A 8 0.96 -19.44 9.95
C HIS A 8 0.33 -18.80 8.71
N TYR A 9 0.31 -19.52 7.60
CA TYR A 9 -0.31 -19.04 6.37
C TYR A 9 -1.80 -18.73 6.56
N GLY A 10 -2.51 -19.55 7.33
CA GLY A 10 -3.94 -19.36 7.62
C GLY A 10 -4.26 -18.11 8.46
N ASP A 11 -3.24 -17.43 9.03
CA ASP A 11 -3.44 -16.20 9.79
C ASP A 11 -3.57 -14.96 8.88
N TYR A 12 -3.27 -15.07 7.57
CA TYR A 12 -3.46 -13.98 6.63
C TYR A 12 -4.93 -13.85 6.22
N PRO A 13 -5.46 -12.63 6.05
CA PRO A 13 -6.88 -12.40 5.74
C PRO A 13 -7.30 -13.02 4.40
N SER A 14 -6.37 -13.12 3.45
CA SER A 14 -6.60 -13.71 2.12
C SER A 14 -6.33 -15.22 2.05
N ALA A 15 -6.01 -15.88 3.17
CA ALA A 15 -5.59 -17.28 3.14
C ALA A 15 -6.61 -18.25 2.49
N ASP A 16 -7.91 -17.95 2.62
CA ASP A 16 -9.00 -18.78 2.09
C ASP A 16 -9.52 -18.31 0.73
N THR A 17 -9.14 -17.12 0.28
CA THR A 17 -9.66 -16.52 -0.96
C THR A 17 -8.60 -16.39 -2.05
N TYR A 18 -7.32 -16.45 -1.70
CA TYR A 18 -6.22 -16.26 -2.64
C TYR A 18 -6.10 -17.43 -3.63
N GLY A 19 -5.98 -17.10 -4.90
CA GLY A 19 -5.90 -18.07 -5.99
C GLY A 19 -7.18 -18.91 -6.08
N TYR A 20 -7.04 -20.18 -6.38
CA TYR A 20 -8.15 -21.14 -6.52
C TYR A 20 -8.80 -21.59 -5.20
N ARG A 21 -8.40 -21.05 -4.05
CA ARG A 21 -8.93 -21.47 -2.73
C ARG A 21 -10.37 -21.08 -2.49
N ASN A 22 -10.85 -20.04 -3.17
CA ASN A 22 -12.27 -19.68 -3.19
C ASN A 22 -13.13 -20.64 -4.04
N GLY A 23 -12.50 -21.62 -4.73
CA GLY A 23 -13.17 -22.57 -5.60
C GLY A 23 -13.47 -22.05 -7.02
N ASP A 24 -13.04 -20.86 -7.33
CA ASP A 24 -13.22 -20.23 -8.64
C ASP A 24 -11.85 -19.85 -9.23
N LEU A 25 -11.55 -20.32 -10.44
CA LEU A 25 -10.30 -20.05 -11.13
C LEU A 25 -10.32 -18.73 -11.95
N GLU A 26 -11.51 -18.21 -12.17
CA GLU A 26 -11.73 -17.01 -13.01
C GLU A 26 -11.92 -15.74 -12.18
N LYS A 27 -12.14 -15.90 -10.85
CA LYS A 27 -12.49 -14.78 -9.98
C LYS A 27 -11.65 -14.75 -8.71
N GLU A 28 -10.99 -13.63 -8.48
CA GLU A 28 -10.36 -13.28 -7.21
C GLU A 28 -11.28 -12.37 -6.40
N GLU A 29 -11.39 -12.62 -5.09
CA GLU A 29 -12.20 -11.82 -4.18
C GLU A 29 -11.34 -11.19 -3.10
N TYR A 30 -11.30 -9.88 -3.06
CA TYR A 30 -10.64 -9.08 -2.02
C TYR A 30 -11.67 -8.72 -0.95
N ARG A 31 -11.71 -9.52 0.12
CA ARG A 31 -12.68 -9.37 1.22
C ARG A 31 -12.11 -8.64 2.42
N GLU A 32 -10.83 -8.32 2.36
CA GLU A 32 -10.09 -7.77 3.50
C GLU A 32 -10.41 -6.30 3.77
N GLU A 33 -10.91 -5.58 2.77
CA GLU A 33 -11.19 -4.14 2.84
C GLU A 33 -9.97 -3.36 3.34
N ILE A 34 -10.13 -2.56 4.42
CA ILE A 34 -9.03 -1.82 5.04
C ILE A 34 -8.15 -2.70 5.94
N PHE A 35 -8.56 -3.95 6.23
CA PHE A 35 -7.91 -4.83 7.19
C PHE A 35 -6.86 -5.72 6.55
N VAL A 36 -5.80 -5.10 6.05
CA VAL A 36 -4.62 -5.76 5.49
C VAL A 36 -3.39 -5.51 6.36
N GLY A 37 -2.40 -6.41 6.31
CA GLY A 37 -1.17 -6.30 7.08
C GLY A 37 -1.43 -6.16 8.58
N TYR A 38 -0.70 -5.28 9.28
CA TYR A 38 -0.82 -5.11 10.73
C TYR A 38 -2.25 -4.76 11.20
N ARG A 39 -3.06 -4.11 10.35
CA ARG A 39 -4.45 -3.75 10.69
C ARG A 39 -5.31 -5.00 10.92
N HIS A 40 -5.13 -6.02 10.09
CA HIS A 40 -5.80 -7.31 10.25
C HIS A 40 -5.34 -8.00 11.54
N PHE A 41 -4.04 -8.14 11.77
CA PHE A 41 -3.52 -8.81 12.96
C PHE A 41 -3.92 -8.09 14.26
N ASP A 42 -3.97 -6.77 14.23
CA ASP A 42 -4.45 -5.97 15.36
C ASP A 42 -5.97 -6.19 15.59
N ARG A 43 -6.78 -6.19 14.52
CA ARG A 43 -8.23 -6.42 14.60
C ARG A 43 -8.54 -7.76 15.25
N GLU A 44 -7.95 -8.82 14.73
CA GLU A 44 -8.19 -10.19 15.17
C GLU A 44 -7.39 -10.57 16.44
N ASN A 45 -6.55 -9.67 16.97
CA ASN A 45 -5.63 -9.93 18.09
C ASN A 45 -4.73 -11.14 17.84
N LEU A 46 -4.30 -11.35 16.61
CA LEU A 46 -3.44 -12.46 16.23
C LEU A 46 -1.97 -12.15 16.52
N PRO A 47 -1.24 -13.10 17.14
CA PRO A 47 0.19 -12.94 17.34
C PRO A 47 0.93 -13.09 16.01
N VAL A 48 1.90 -12.19 15.78
CA VAL A 48 2.72 -12.20 14.56
C VAL A 48 4.10 -12.79 14.81
N LEU A 49 4.77 -13.25 13.76
CA LEU A 49 6.16 -13.66 13.82
C LEU A 49 7.07 -12.41 13.83
N PHE A 50 6.83 -11.49 12.90
CA PHE A 50 7.51 -10.19 12.84
C PHE A 50 6.48 -9.07 12.58
N PRO A 51 6.40 -8.05 13.45
CA PRO A 51 5.52 -6.91 13.22
C PRO A 51 6.01 -6.04 12.07
N PHE A 52 5.12 -5.20 11.54
CA PHE A 52 5.49 -4.16 10.59
C PHE A 52 6.52 -3.21 11.23
N GLY A 53 7.60 -2.94 10.53
CA GLY A 53 8.72 -2.15 11.03
C GLY A 53 9.81 -2.96 11.75
N TYR A 54 9.59 -4.25 12.01
CA TYR A 54 10.61 -5.08 12.66
C TYR A 54 11.95 -5.01 11.94
N GLY A 55 13.01 -4.85 12.74
CA GLY A 55 14.37 -4.83 12.25
C GLY A 55 15.35 -5.34 13.28
N LEU A 56 16.53 -5.71 12.80
CA LEU A 56 17.68 -6.05 13.62
C LEU A 56 18.75 -4.96 13.48
N SER A 57 19.37 -4.63 14.59
CA SER A 57 20.49 -3.69 14.63
C SER A 57 21.62 -4.23 15.48
N TYR A 58 22.85 -3.87 15.16
CA TYR A 58 24.03 -4.17 16.00
C TYR A 58 24.16 -3.20 17.19
N THR A 59 23.21 -2.27 17.31
CA THR A 59 23.14 -1.31 18.42
C THR A 59 21.71 -1.15 18.91
N SER A 60 21.52 -0.43 19.99
CA SER A 60 20.21 -0.15 20.59
C SER A 60 19.90 1.33 20.51
N PHE A 61 18.60 1.65 20.42
CA PHE A 61 18.15 3.03 20.35
C PHE A 61 17.10 3.32 21.43
N LEU A 62 17.11 4.55 21.89
CA LEU A 62 16.09 5.09 22.78
C LEU A 62 15.36 6.22 22.04
N ILE A 63 14.06 6.01 21.84
CA ILE A 63 13.16 6.96 21.20
C ILE A 63 12.40 7.69 22.32
N ARG A 64 12.37 9.04 22.30
CA ARG A 64 11.64 9.83 23.29
C ARG A 64 10.92 11.00 22.60
N GLN A 65 9.65 11.15 22.88
CA GLN A 65 8.89 12.36 22.55
C GLN A 65 9.53 13.58 23.26
N ARG A 66 9.56 14.71 22.57
CA ARG A 66 10.03 16.00 23.09
C ARG A 66 8.91 17.01 23.20
N SER A 67 8.20 17.19 22.12
CA SER A 67 7.03 18.09 22.08
C SER A 67 6.07 17.65 21.00
N VAL A 68 4.81 18.00 21.18
CA VAL A 68 3.79 17.99 20.13
C VAL A 68 3.22 19.39 20.03
N ARG A 69 3.09 19.89 18.81
CA ARG A 69 2.48 21.16 18.53
C ARG A 69 1.32 20.92 17.57
N GLU A 70 0.16 21.38 17.95
CA GLU A 70 -1.01 21.35 17.11
C GLU A 70 -1.08 22.62 16.28
N GLU A 71 -1.13 22.45 14.96
CA GLU A 71 -1.34 23.50 13.97
C GLU A 71 -2.74 23.34 13.35
N THR A 72 -3.17 24.31 12.57
CA THR A 72 -4.51 24.29 11.95
C THR A 72 -4.76 23.00 11.17
N ASN A 73 -3.80 22.58 10.33
CA ASN A 73 -3.97 21.46 9.40
C ASN A 73 -3.01 20.30 9.65
N SER A 74 -2.22 20.34 10.70
CA SER A 74 -1.23 19.30 11.01
C SER A 74 -0.91 19.23 12.50
N LEU A 75 -0.33 18.10 12.91
CA LEU A 75 0.40 17.96 14.16
C LEU A 75 1.89 17.93 13.83
N GLU A 76 2.69 18.65 14.59
CA GLU A 76 4.15 18.64 14.50
C GLU A 76 4.73 17.96 15.74
N LEU A 77 5.34 16.82 15.52
CA LEU A 77 5.90 15.97 16.56
C LEU A 77 7.43 16.05 16.52
N ALA A 78 8.03 16.53 17.60
CA ALA A 78 9.48 16.46 17.81
C ALA A 78 9.85 15.24 18.64
N VAL A 79 10.78 14.42 18.13
CA VAL A 79 11.24 13.18 18.75
C VAL A 79 12.76 13.20 18.82
N SER A 80 13.35 12.79 19.94
CA SER A 80 14.78 12.51 20.04
C SER A 80 15.04 11.01 19.95
N VAL A 81 16.06 10.65 19.18
CA VAL A 81 16.57 9.29 19.07
C VAL A 81 18.02 9.28 19.50
N GLN A 82 18.35 8.45 20.47
CA GLN A 82 19.70 8.24 20.97
C GLN A 82 20.18 6.82 20.64
N ASN A 83 21.38 6.70 20.10
CA ASN A 83 22.07 5.41 20.07
C ASN A 83 22.61 5.12 21.47
N THR A 84 22.01 4.14 22.15
CA THR A 84 22.35 3.74 23.52
C THR A 84 23.35 2.58 23.59
N GLY A 85 23.72 1.99 22.45
CA GLY A 85 24.76 0.97 22.37
C GLY A 85 26.15 1.56 22.55
N GLY A 86 27.09 0.71 22.96
CA GLY A 86 28.46 1.13 23.31
C GLY A 86 29.48 1.00 22.18
N THR A 87 29.16 0.31 21.08
CA THR A 87 30.21 -0.11 20.13
C THR A 87 29.90 0.32 18.69
N TYR A 88 28.67 0.12 18.23
CA TYR A 88 28.35 0.25 16.81
C TYR A 88 27.51 1.49 16.51
N ALA A 89 27.83 2.14 15.40
CA ALA A 89 26.95 3.16 14.83
C ALA A 89 25.76 2.49 14.12
N GLY A 90 24.63 3.19 14.07
CA GLY A 90 23.44 2.65 13.43
C GLY A 90 22.41 3.72 13.10
N LYS A 91 21.36 3.30 12.41
CA LYS A 91 20.21 4.13 12.05
C LYS A 91 18.95 3.52 12.63
N GLU A 92 18.05 4.37 13.09
CA GLU A 92 16.72 3.96 13.56
C GLU A 92 15.63 4.67 12.79
N THR A 93 14.48 3.99 12.61
CA THR A 93 13.29 4.55 12.02
C THR A 93 12.22 4.73 13.08
N VAL A 94 11.86 5.96 13.35
CA VAL A 94 10.72 6.27 14.21
C VAL A 94 9.46 6.19 13.36
N GLN A 95 8.50 5.40 13.81
CA GLN A 95 7.16 5.29 13.25
C GLN A 95 6.17 5.98 14.17
N VAL A 96 5.20 6.68 13.57
CA VAL A 96 4.14 7.37 14.30
C VAL A 96 2.80 6.77 13.90
N TYR A 97 2.07 6.32 14.89
CA TYR A 97 0.74 5.73 14.71
C TYR A 97 -0.32 6.59 15.36
N ALA A 98 -1.50 6.65 14.73
CA ALA A 98 -2.68 7.24 15.33
C ALA A 98 -3.69 6.16 15.70
N THR A 99 -4.32 6.29 16.87
CA THR A 99 -5.52 5.57 17.27
C THR A 99 -6.72 6.49 17.16
N PHE A 100 -7.90 5.92 16.91
CA PHE A 100 -9.11 6.63 16.55
C PHE A 100 -10.26 6.32 17.51
N PRO A 101 -11.25 7.22 17.63
CA PRO A 101 -12.52 6.88 18.27
C PRO A 101 -13.12 5.66 17.58
N GLN A 102 -13.48 4.64 18.36
CA GLN A 102 -14.09 3.40 17.84
C GLN A 102 -15.63 3.52 17.84
N THR A 103 -16.12 4.65 17.39
CA THR A 103 -17.55 4.98 17.24
C THR A 103 -17.85 5.24 15.76
N GLY A 104 -19.12 5.15 15.37
CA GLY A 104 -19.53 5.43 14.00
C GLY A 104 -19.05 4.39 12.99
N MET A 105 -18.14 4.76 12.08
CA MET A 105 -17.61 3.87 11.05
C MET A 105 -16.67 2.82 11.62
N GLU A 106 -16.62 1.62 11.01
CA GLU A 106 -15.60 0.63 11.30
C GLU A 106 -14.21 1.16 10.89
N LYS A 107 -13.25 1.07 11.80
CA LYS A 107 -11.88 1.57 11.62
C LYS A 107 -10.86 0.59 12.15
N GLU A 108 -9.67 0.70 11.62
CA GLU A 108 -8.50 0.04 12.20
C GLU A 108 -8.19 0.54 13.62
N LYS A 109 -7.63 -0.31 14.46
CA LYS A 109 -7.21 0.06 15.82
C LYS A 109 -6.15 1.15 15.83
N LYS A 110 -5.25 1.13 14.86
CA LYS A 110 -4.22 2.15 14.65
C LYS A 110 -3.81 2.24 13.18
N ARG A 111 -3.30 3.42 12.79
CA ARG A 111 -2.80 3.73 11.43
C ARG A 111 -1.43 4.37 11.52
N LEU A 112 -0.50 3.92 10.66
CA LEU A 112 0.76 4.62 10.45
C LEU A 112 0.46 5.95 9.77
N VAL A 113 0.77 7.06 10.45
CA VAL A 113 0.47 8.42 9.98
C VAL A 113 1.72 9.24 9.70
N GLY A 114 2.89 8.71 10.05
CA GLY A 114 4.15 9.36 9.77
C GLY A 114 5.35 8.49 10.15
N PHE A 115 6.48 8.80 9.59
CA PHE A 115 7.75 8.17 9.98
C PHE A 115 8.93 9.09 9.62
N ALA A 116 10.04 8.90 10.31
CA ALA A 116 11.31 9.52 9.97
C ALA A 116 12.47 8.60 10.34
N LYS A 117 13.55 8.65 9.57
CA LYS A 117 14.75 7.85 9.80
C LYS A 117 15.93 8.73 10.21
N THR A 118 16.70 8.29 11.21
CA THR A 118 17.91 9.00 11.63
C THR A 118 19.01 8.90 10.57
N LYS A 119 19.95 9.84 10.64
CA LYS A 119 21.30 9.60 10.10
C LYS A 119 21.96 8.43 10.85
N CYS A 120 23.13 8.02 10.41
CA CYS A 120 23.93 7.06 11.17
C CYS A 120 24.44 7.72 12.46
N LEU A 121 23.95 7.24 13.61
CA LEU A 121 24.31 7.75 14.93
C LEU A 121 25.45 6.96 15.51
N LEU A 122 26.49 7.63 15.96
CA LEU A 122 27.56 7.04 16.74
C LEU A 122 27.07 6.64 18.14
N PRO A 123 27.77 5.73 18.86
CA PRO A 123 27.45 5.42 20.25
C PRO A 123 27.31 6.68 21.10
N GLY A 124 26.21 6.80 21.82
CA GLY A 124 25.87 7.96 22.66
C GLY A 124 25.28 9.16 21.90
N GLU A 125 25.38 9.20 20.58
CA GLU A 125 24.88 10.32 19.78
C GLU A 125 23.35 10.41 19.79
N ILE A 126 22.86 11.66 19.83
CA ILE A 126 21.42 11.97 19.82
C ILE A 126 21.11 12.79 18.58
N GLN A 127 19.99 12.46 17.92
CA GLN A 127 19.39 13.27 16.86
C GLN A 127 17.97 13.64 17.23
N GLN A 128 17.57 14.86 16.90
CA GLN A 128 16.17 15.27 16.91
C GLN A 128 15.60 15.09 15.52
N LEU A 129 14.36 14.57 15.46
CA LEU A 129 13.55 14.41 14.26
C LEU A 129 12.27 15.20 14.42
N GLU A 130 11.88 15.91 13.39
CA GLU A 130 10.59 16.57 13.29
C GLU A 130 9.72 15.81 12.30
N ILE A 131 8.54 15.40 12.75
CA ILE A 131 7.59 14.60 11.96
C ILE A 131 6.29 15.38 11.89
N LYS A 132 5.94 15.80 10.67
CA LYS A 132 4.68 16.48 10.40
C LYS A 132 3.62 15.48 10.00
N ILE A 133 2.49 15.51 10.67
CA ILE A 133 1.33 14.63 10.45
C ILE A 133 0.18 15.52 9.96
N PRO A 134 -0.15 15.49 8.68
CA PRO A 134 -1.33 16.18 8.16
C PRO A 134 -2.61 15.64 8.79
N LYS A 135 -3.53 16.51 9.20
CA LYS A 135 -4.79 16.08 9.87
C LYS A 135 -5.68 15.22 8.98
N ASN A 136 -5.60 15.35 7.66
CA ASN A 136 -6.31 14.46 6.74
C ASN A 136 -5.85 13.00 6.83
N MET A 137 -4.62 12.73 7.27
CA MET A 137 -4.15 11.36 7.55
C MET A 137 -4.88 10.69 8.72
N LEU A 138 -5.57 11.48 9.54
CA LEU A 138 -6.39 11.00 10.66
C LEU A 138 -7.84 10.76 10.27
N ALA A 139 -8.26 11.19 9.08
CA ALA A 139 -9.61 11.03 8.59
C ALA A 139 -9.90 9.59 8.15
N SER A 140 -11.15 9.18 8.28
CA SER A 140 -11.67 7.91 7.79
C SER A 140 -12.69 8.14 6.67
N PHE A 141 -12.74 7.24 5.70
CA PHE A 141 -13.61 7.38 4.54
C PHE A 141 -15.00 6.79 4.78
N SER A 142 -16.03 7.54 4.44
CA SER A 142 -17.41 7.06 4.40
C SER A 142 -17.84 6.83 2.95
N GLU A 143 -18.12 5.58 2.59
CA GLU A 143 -18.65 5.22 1.28
C GLU A 143 -20.04 5.81 1.05
N GLU A 144 -20.88 5.83 2.10
CA GLU A 144 -22.24 6.36 2.03
C GLU A 144 -22.27 7.82 1.60
N GLN A 145 -21.33 8.63 2.12
CA GLN A 145 -21.28 10.07 1.88
C GLN A 145 -20.19 10.47 0.88
N SER A 146 -19.40 9.50 0.40
CA SER A 146 -18.27 9.73 -0.50
C SER A 146 -17.35 10.86 -0.01
N ALA A 147 -17.01 10.80 1.29
CA ALA A 147 -16.22 11.84 1.93
C ALA A 147 -15.31 11.29 3.03
N TRP A 148 -14.20 11.98 3.27
CA TRP A 148 -13.30 11.74 4.38
C TRP A 148 -13.72 12.57 5.59
N TYR A 149 -13.78 11.93 6.75
CA TYR A 149 -14.20 12.55 8.01
C TYR A 149 -13.13 12.42 9.07
N LEU A 150 -12.91 13.51 9.77
CA LEU A 150 -12.36 13.49 11.12
C LEU A 150 -13.55 13.39 12.07
N GLU A 151 -13.72 12.25 12.73
CA GLU A 151 -14.85 12.03 13.65
C GLU A 151 -14.60 12.71 15.00
N ASP A 152 -15.68 12.98 15.71
CA ASP A 152 -15.62 13.42 17.10
C ASP A 152 -15.15 12.29 18.02
N GLY A 153 -14.40 12.64 19.05
CA GLY A 153 -13.85 11.73 20.04
C GLY A 153 -12.35 11.87 20.23
N THR A 154 -11.76 10.94 20.98
CA THR A 154 -10.37 10.99 21.40
C THR A 154 -9.45 10.30 20.39
N TYR A 155 -8.40 10.98 20.01
CA TYR A 155 -7.32 10.50 19.14
C TYR A 155 -6.02 10.36 19.94
N GLY A 156 -5.36 9.21 19.79
CA GLY A 156 -4.03 9.00 20.39
C GLY A 156 -2.93 9.00 19.35
N ILE A 157 -1.79 9.60 19.67
CA ILE A 157 -0.56 9.54 18.86
C ILE A 157 0.47 8.70 19.59
N TRP A 158 1.01 7.72 18.90
CA TRP A 158 1.93 6.73 19.43
C TRP A 158 3.22 6.71 18.62
N ILE A 159 4.36 6.52 19.27
CA ILE A 159 5.67 6.44 18.61
C ILE A 159 6.40 5.17 18.96
N GLY A 160 7.16 4.65 18.03
CA GLY A 160 8.01 3.48 18.27
C GLY A 160 8.84 3.07 17.07
N ALA A 161 9.58 1.98 17.23
CA ALA A 161 10.43 1.42 16.18
C ALA A 161 9.66 0.43 15.26
N ASP A 162 8.61 -0.17 15.79
CA ASP A 162 7.75 -1.11 15.05
C ASP A 162 6.28 -0.97 15.50
N SER A 163 5.37 -1.64 14.82
CA SER A 163 3.93 -1.52 15.06
C SER A 163 3.44 -2.09 16.39
N GLN A 164 4.27 -2.83 17.13
CA GLN A 164 3.91 -3.42 18.41
C GLN A 164 4.61 -2.76 19.60
N LYS A 165 5.81 -2.19 19.39
CA LYS A 165 6.58 -1.50 20.43
C LYS A 165 6.32 0.00 20.34
N LEU A 166 5.16 0.42 20.85
CA LEU A 166 4.69 1.79 20.80
C LEU A 166 4.53 2.38 22.20
N GLU A 167 4.92 3.64 22.36
CA GLU A 167 4.67 4.46 23.54
C GLU A 167 3.73 5.60 23.16
N GLN A 168 2.77 5.93 24.03
CA GLN A 168 1.85 7.03 23.80
C GLN A 168 2.62 8.36 23.91
N ALA A 169 2.57 9.14 22.85
CA ALA A 169 3.22 10.43 22.77
C ALA A 169 2.26 11.59 23.04
N TRP A 170 1.02 11.48 22.59
CA TRP A 170 0.04 12.56 22.68
C TRP A 170 -1.38 12.02 22.61
N GLU A 171 -2.32 12.78 23.16
CA GLU A 171 -3.76 12.52 23.08
C GLU A 171 -4.48 13.87 22.92
N PHE A 172 -5.52 13.91 22.10
CA PHE A 172 -6.34 15.09 21.89
C PHE A 172 -7.76 14.70 21.51
N ASP A 173 -8.68 15.62 21.77
CA ASP A 173 -10.09 15.45 21.48
C ASP A 173 -10.50 16.27 20.27
N VAL A 174 -11.29 15.66 19.40
CA VAL A 174 -12.05 16.32 18.35
C VAL A 174 -13.49 16.43 18.84
N TYR A 175 -14.00 17.64 18.94
CA TYR A 175 -15.32 17.89 19.53
C TYR A 175 -16.46 17.85 18.53
N GLU A 176 -16.17 17.96 17.25
CA GLU A 176 -17.18 17.99 16.20
C GLU A 176 -16.66 17.24 14.96
N ARG A 177 -17.50 16.36 14.43
CA ARG A 177 -17.23 15.65 13.18
C ARG A 177 -17.08 16.64 12.04
N THR A 178 -15.96 16.56 11.33
CA THR A 178 -15.61 17.49 10.25
C THR A 178 -15.25 16.75 8.97
N ILE A 179 -15.81 17.18 7.84
CA ILE A 179 -15.41 16.71 6.53
C ILE A 179 -14.05 17.31 6.18
N THR A 180 -13.07 16.48 5.90
CA THR A 180 -11.73 16.92 5.46
C THR A 180 -11.61 16.97 3.96
N GLU A 181 -12.35 16.10 3.25
CA GLU A 181 -12.31 16.02 1.79
C GLU A 181 -13.59 15.37 1.24
N HIS A 182 -14.12 15.91 0.15
CA HIS A 182 -15.16 15.26 -0.65
C HIS A 182 -14.53 14.56 -1.85
N THR A 183 -14.99 13.35 -2.13
CA THR A 183 -14.57 12.60 -3.31
C THR A 183 -15.73 12.46 -4.29
N CYS A 184 -15.43 12.34 -5.58
CA CYS A 184 -16.43 11.97 -6.57
C CYS A 184 -16.74 10.49 -6.42
N ARG A 185 -18.03 10.15 -6.31
CA ARG A 185 -18.48 8.76 -6.44
C ARG A 185 -18.25 8.35 -7.89
N LEU A 186 -17.41 7.38 -8.13
CA LEU A 186 -17.37 6.69 -9.41
C LEU A 186 -18.68 5.89 -9.49
N GLU A 187 -19.59 6.30 -10.36
CA GLU A 187 -20.69 5.41 -10.73
C GLU A 187 -20.04 4.15 -11.30
N ALA A 188 -20.38 2.99 -10.73
CA ALA A 188 -20.00 1.74 -11.33
C ALA A 188 -20.55 1.81 -12.77
N ALA A 189 -19.65 1.80 -13.75
CA ALA A 189 -20.08 1.56 -15.11
C ALA A 189 -20.91 0.28 -15.02
N GLU A 190 -22.19 0.35 -15.41
CA GLU A 190 -22.99 -0.86 -15.53
C GLU A 190 -22.13 -1.81 -16.35
N SER A 191 -21.68 -2.89 -15.73
CA SER A 191 -20.88 -3.85 -16.43
C SER A 191 -21.80 -4.47 -17.46
N ASP A 192 -21.69 -3.99 -18.70
CA ASP A 192 -22.16 -4.68 -19.89
C ASP A 192 -21.33 -5.99 -20.08
N ALA A 193 -20.99 -6.64 -18.97
CA ALA A 193 -20.39 -7.95 -18.95
C ALA A 193 -21.43 -8.95 -19.48
N GLY A 194 -21.50 -9.04 -20.79
CA GLY A 194 -22.42 -9.91 -21.50
C GLY A 194 -22.99 -9.37 -22.80
N LYS A 195 -22.84 -8.06 -23.05
CA LYS A 195 -23.17 -7.49 -24.37
C LYS A 195 -21.88 -7.04 -25.03
N LEU A 196 -21.33 -7.89 -25.87
CA LEU A 196 -20.33 -7.46 -26.84
C LEU A 196 -20.99 -6.31 -27.66
N SER A 197 -20.39 -5.13 -27.60
CA SER A 197 -20.85 -4.02 -28.45
C SER A 197 -20.69 -4.42 -29.91
N ALA A 198 -21.50 -3.83 -30.83
CA ALA A 198 -21.35 -4.08 -32.25
C ALA A 198 -19.91 -3.85 -32.76
N ALA A 199 -19.12 -3.03 -32.07
CA ALA A 199 -17.70 -2.83 -32.33
C ALA A 199 -16.81 -4.04 -31.85
N GLU A 200 -17.24 -4.76 -30.82
CA GLU A 200 -16.58 -5.98 -30.34
C GLU A 200 -16.94 -7.20 -31.18
N GLU A 201 -18.19 -7.29 -31.66
CA GLU A 201 -18.56 -8.28 -32.66
C GLU A 201 -17.81 -8.07 -33.99
N GLN A 202 -17.53 -6.82 -34.40
CA GLN A 202 -16.64 -6.54 -35.50
C GLN A 202 -15.19 -6.95 -35.25
N LYS A 203 -14.68 -6.84 -34.04
CA LYS A 203 -13.33 -7.29 -33.67
C LYS A 203 -13.20 -8.80 -33.75
N VAL A 204 -14.18 -9.57 -33.29
CA VAL A 204 -14.22 -11.04 -33.42
C VAL A 204 -14.25 -11.45 -34.90
N HIS A 205 -14.91 -10.65 -35.77
CA HIS A 205 -14.92 -10.90 -37.23
C HIS A 205 -13.58 -10.61 -37.92
N LEU A 206 -12.74 -9.74 -37.35
CA LEU A 206 -11.39 -9.45 -37.85
C LEU A 206 -10.44 -10.61 -37.63
N THR A 207 -10.54 -11.33 -36.51
CA THR A 207 -9.64 -12.47 -36.20
C THR A 207 -9.83 -13.65 -37.17
N GLY A 208 -11.05 -13.85 -37.75
CA GLY A 208 -11.28 -14.86 -38.76
C GLY A 208 -10.62 -14.59 -40.14
N LYS A 209 -10.06 -13.38 -40.33
CA LYS A 209 -9.33 -13.00 -41.53
C LYS A 209 -7.83 -13.05 -41.41
N ILE A 210 -7.31 -13.28 -40.19
CA ILE A 210 -5.89 -13.35 -39.93
C ILE A 210 -5.48 -14.82 -39.94
N PRO A 211 -4.46 -15.21 -40.71
CA PRO A 211 -3.94 -16.57 -40.70
C PRO A 211 -3.50 -16.97 -39.27
N ALA A 212 -3.73 -18.23 -38.89
CA ALA A 212 -3.42 -18.71 -37.55
C ALA A 212 -1.95 -18.53 -37.19
N GLU A 213 -1.06 -18.66 -38.15
CA GLU A 213 0.38 -18.49 -37.97
C GLU A 213 0.74 -17.04 -37.56
N GLU A 214 -0.04 -16.05 -38.02
CA GLU A 214 0.17 -14.65 -37.70
C GLU A 214 -0.46 -14.25 -36.34
N LEU A 215 -1.41 -15.04 -35.83
CA LEU A 215 -2.00 -14.86 -34.50
C LEU A 215 -1.13 -15.45 -33.37
N ILE A 216 -0.32 -16.45 -33.68
CA ILE A 216 0.55 -17.11 -32.69
C ILE A 216 1.43 -16.12 -31.91
N PRO A 217 2.06 -15.10 -32.52
CA PRO A 217 2.86 -14.12 -31.78
C PRO A 217 2.11 -13.31 -30.72
N LEU A 218 0.79 -13.23 -30.79
CA LEU A 218 -0.02 -12.60 -29.74
C LEU A 218 -0.02 -13.40 -28.42
N LEU A 219 0.28 -14.70 -28.49
CA LEU A 219 0.21 -15.60 -27.35
C LEU A 219 1.48 -15.56 -26.48
N TYR A 220 2.62 -15.12 -27.02
CA TYR A 220 3.89 -15.12 -26.30
C TYR A 220 4.64 -13.78 -26.29
N GLY A 221 4.00 -12.72 -26.73
CA GLY A 221 4.59 -11.37 -26.74
C GLY A 221 5.73 -11.20 -27.76
N HIS A 222 6.39 -10.06 -27.69
CA HIS A 222 7.49 -9.70 -28.56
C HIS A 222 8.84 -9.95 -27.85
N VAL A 223 9.72 -10.70 -28.53
CA VAL A 223 11.08 -10.96 -28.05
C VAL A 223 12.07 -10.48 -29.11
N GLU A 224 12.90 -9.49 -28.80
CA GLU A 224 13.98 -9.10 -29.68
C GLU A 224 15.17 -10.08 -29.64
N GLN A 225 15.66 -10.44 -30.83
CA GLN A 225 16.91 -11.19 -30.95
C GLN A 225 18.06 -10.26 -30.52
N ASN A 226 18.83 -10.68 -29.54
CA ASN A 226 19.98 -9.98 -28.93
C ASN A 226 19.69 -9.08 -27.70
N SER A 227 18.52 -9.11 -27.12
CA SER A 227 18.30 -8.51 -25.81
C SER A 227 18.93 -9.38 -24.71
N SER A 228 19.60 -8.76 -23.72
CA SER A 228 20.14 -9.50 -22.58
C SER A 228 18.96 -10.05 -21.75
N THR A 229 19.11 -11.27 -21.26
CA THR A 229 18.07 -12.04 -20.55
C THR A 229 17.56 -11.42 -19.24
N LEU A 230 18.15 -10.34 -18.77
CA LEU A 230 17.73 -9.60 -17.57
C LEU A 230 17.40 -8.16 -17.98
N GLY A 231 16.11 -7.82 -17.98
CA GLY A 231 15.63 -6.46 -18.22
C GLY A 231 15.29 -6.11 -19.66
N ALA A 232 15.14 -7.08 -20.53
CA ALA A 232 14.76 -6.90 -21.93
C ALA A 232 13.23 -6.85 -22.17
N ALA A 233 12.45 -6.98 -21.12
CA ALA A 233 11.03 -6.71 -21.15
C ALA A 233 10.83 -5.20 -21.35
N GLY A 234 10.13 -4.81 -22.41
CA GLY A 234 9.83 -3.40 -22.65
C GLY A 234 10.82 -2.66 -23.53
N ILE A 235 10.80 -2.99 -24.82
CA ILE A 235 11.64 -2.35 -25.82
C ILE A 235 11.26 -0.90 -26.07
N ARG A 236 9.95 -0.60 -26.13
CA ARG A 236 9.43 0.75 -26.33
C ARG A 236 9.35 1.55 -25.04
N VAL A 237 9.02 0.90 -23.95
CA VAL A 237 8.86 1.55 -22.64
C VAL A 237 9.79 0.84 -21.67
N PRO A 238 10.94 1.44 -21.34
CA PRO A 238 11.85 0.88 -20.35
C PRO A 238 11.14 0.61 -19.02
N GLY A 239 11.32 -0.60 -18.48
CA GLY A 239 10.67 -1.01 -17.22
C GLY A 239 9.30 -1.67 -17.37
N SER A 240 8.78 -1.85 -18.59
CA SER A 240 7.58 -2.67 -18.79
C SER A 240 7.88 -4.16 -18.67
N ALA A 241 6.88 -4.95 -18.24
CA ALA A 241 7.00 -6.41 -18.11
C ALA A 241 7.06 -7.13 -19.45
N GLY A 242 6.57 -6.51 -20.51
CA GLY A 242 6.55 -7.04 -21.85
C GLY A 242 5.68 -6.25 -22.80
N GLU A 243 5.72 -6.63 -24.05
CA GLU A 243 4.93 -6.04 -25.13
C GLU A 243 4.37 -7.15 -26.01
N THR A 244 3.17 -6.92 -26.58
CA THR A 244 2.67 -7.79 -27.63
C THR A 244 3.31 -7.43 -28.97
N THR A 245 3.20 -8.32 -29.97
CA THR A 245 3.81 -8.10 -31.28
C THR A 245 3.26 -6.84 -31.99
N HIS A 246 4.14 -6.12 -32.68
CA HIS A 246 3.80 -5.00 -33.56
C HIS A 246 3.48 -5.42 -34.98
N ALA A 247 3.76 -6.66 -35.33
CA ALA A 247 3.63 -7.16 -36.70
C ALA A 247 2.20 -7.05 -37.23
N LEU A 248 1.18 -7.00 -36.35
CA LEU A 248 -0.21 -6.95 -36.72
C LEU A 248 -0.80 -5.52 -36.73
N GLU A 249 -0.01 -4.50 -36.39
CA GLU A 249 -0.52 -3.11 -36.37
C GLU A 249 -0.83 -2.59 -37.77
N GLN A 250 0.09 -2.73 -38.69
CA GLN A 250 -0.05 -2.22 -40.06
C GLN A 250 -1.04 -3.04 -40.91
N PRO A 251 -0.94 -4.39 -40.94
CA PRO A 251 -1.83 -5.17 -41.82
C PRO A 251 -3.26 -5.23 -41.29
N TYR A 252 -3.47 -5.25 -39.95
CA TYR A 252 -4.77 -5.60 -39.37
C TYR A 252 -5.29 -4.58 -38.37
N GLY A 253 -4.55 -3.51 -38.08
CA GLY A 253 -4.93 -2.48 -37.10
C GLY A 253 -4.94 -2.96 -35.64
N ILE A 254 -4.33 -4.11 -35.35
CA ILE A 254 -4.24 -4.64 -33.99
C ILE A 254 -3.05 -3.96 -33.28
N ARG A 255 -3.35 -3.06 -32.37
CA ARG A 255 -2.32 -2.34 -31.61
C ARG A 255 -1.57 -3.27 -30.67
N ALA A 256 -0.26 -3.11 -30.60
CA ALA A 256 0.53 -3.75 -29.56
C ALA A 256 0.18 -3.17 -28.18
N LEU A 257 0.10 -4.05 -27.20
CA LEU A 257 -0.12 -3.69 -25.80
C LEU A 257 1.22 -3.70 -25.06
N ILE A 258 1.42 -2.71 -24.21
CA ILE A 258 2.56 -2.64 -23.28
C ILE A 258 2.04 -3.07 -21.91
N MET A 259 2.68 -4.08 -21.34
CA MET A 259 2.31 -4.62 -20.03
C MET A 259 3.21 -4.03 -18.96
N ALA A 260 2.63 -3.37 -17.97
CA ALA A 260 3.37 -2.90 -16.81
C ALA A 260 3.58 -4.04 -15.81
N ASP A 261 4.69 -3.99 -15.08
CA ASP A 261 5.07 -5.03 -14.08
C ASP A 261 4.38 -4.80 -12.72
N GLY A 262 3.17 -4.28 -12.75
CA GLY A 262 2.40 -3.96 -11.54
C GLY A 262 3.02 -2.82 -10.71
N PRO A 263 2.71 -2.74 -9.41
CA PRO A 263 3.16 -1.63 -8.55
C PRO A 263 4.68 -1.52 -8.40
N ALA A 264 5.42 -2.57 -8.71
CA ALA A 264 6.88 -2.58 -8.64
C ALA A 264 7.56 -2.03 -9.91
N GLY A 265 6.82 -1.89 -11.01
CA GLY A 265 7.33 -1.47 -12.32
C GLY A 265 6.84 -0.10 -12.80
N ILE A 266 6.07 0.61 -12.00
CA ILE A 266 5.53 1.94 -12.33
C ILE A 266 6.10 2.96 -11.36
#